data_a4bdfcc0cb0499dcae2bc965b132622a
#
_entry.id   a4bdfcc0cb0499dcae2bc965b132622a
#
_cell.length_a   1.000
_cell.length_b   1.000
_cell.length_c   1.000
_cell.angle_alpha   90.00
_cell.angle_beta   90.00
_cell.angle_gamma   90.00
#
_symmetry.space_group_name_H-M   'P 1'
#
loop_
_entity.id
_entity.type
_entity.pdbx_description
1 polymer ?
#
loop_
_entity_poly.entity_id
_entity_poly.type
_entity_poly.pdbx_seq_one_letter_code
_entity_poly.pdbx_strand_id
1 'polypeptide(L)'
;MKNWKKWLSAGLLAAVLGAAGISAPATVSANAGYLPYDRIDNLAPEETMARVRVFSGSTEGEAARAWKKIDGVCYNGSGKKIDGAITRGIDVSQWQETIDWKLVKKDVDFAFIRLSYGLNRVDSKFDYNMTQAEPAGVPVGTYVYSLAKSNKEALAEAQLAIQKMKGHKVSYPVVFDMEDERTLGTKSKREISQIALTFCDEIRKAGYTPMLYMNLDWYNNFVDWSVLEGAGIDVWIAYYGDHVLAPSTSTYKYTIWQGTAGDEVSGMASTKNLISGISKWDNVDVNFGFVDYTAKIVPRWQPQQGYTPAAEPSYQDKVPMKNGWVTEDSRKYYYENNVKVTGWKRIDGKCYYFSRANGAMYRNKLRKSATSLFFLDKNGVRVSNQFVTQSGKKYYFGYNGMAYTGMKKIGSRYYYFNPKTFELRTNYKYIDSSGNIYYFDKNGIRVQNKFYSITVGKQKLTYYFDRNGKAYKGWHTIKGKKYYFYNGTGAKAGVRAQSIKLTSKNRIVSVFNKDGVCTKQYKA
;
A
#
# COMPACT_ATOMS: atom_id res chain seq x y z
N MET A 1 10.35 3.56 -27.67
CA MET A 1 9.57 3.73 -26.42
C MET A 1 8.25 4.47 -26.71
N LYS A 2 7.38 3.96 -27.58
CA LYS A 2 6.10 4.62 -27.90
C LYS A 2 4.97 3.65 -28.29
N ASN A 3 5.02 2.36 -27.95
CA ASN A 3 3.98 1.41 -28.38
C ASN A 3 3.47 0.45 -27.29
N TRP A 4 3.68 0.74 -26.01
CA TRP A 4 3.25 -0.17 -24.93
C TRP A 4 1.83 0.06 -24.39
N LYS A 5 1.15 1.12 -24.79
CA LYS A 5 -0.20 1.45 -24.29
C LYS A 5 -1.38 0.86 -25.08
N LYS A 6 -1.17 0.05 -26.10
CA LYS A 6 -2.25 -0.41 -27.00
C LYS A 6 -2.68 -1.87 -26.87
N TRP A 7 -2.06 -2.69 -26.03
CA TRP A 7 -2.36 -4.14 -25.97
C TRP A 7 -3.12 -4.62 -24.73
N LEU A 8 -3.42 -3.74 -23.79
CA LEU A 8 -4.11 -4.10 -22.53
C LEU A 8 -5.63 -3.82 -22.52
N SER A 9 -6.22 -3.39 -23.63
CA SER A 9 -7.65 -3.08 -23.69
C SER A 9 -8.53 -4.06 -24.46
N ALA A 10 -8.02 -5.19 -24.93
CA ALA A 10 -8.76 -6.09 -25.82
C ALA A 10 -9.12 -7.47 -25.24
N GLY A 11 -8.74 -7.79 -24.00
CA GLY A 11 -8.92 -9.15 -23.44
C GLY A 11 -10.03 -9.35 -22.39
N LEU A 12 -10.74 -8.30 -21.97
CA LEU A 12 -11.69 -8.41 -20.84
C LEU A 12 -13.11 -7.87 -21.15
N LEU A 13 -13.57 -7.95 -22.40
CA LEU A 13 -14.92 -7.45 -22.77
C LEU A 13 -15.74 -8.49 -23.53
N ALA A 14 -15.86 -9.69 -23.01
CA ALA A 14 -16.81 -10.65 -23.59
C ALA A 14 -17.36 -11.62 -22.51
N ALA A 15 -18.09 -11.10 -21.56
CA ALA A 15 -19.14 -11.83 -20.83
C ALA A 15 -19.69 -10.99 -19.68
N VAL A 16 -20.52 -9.99 -19.95
CA VAL A 16 -21.71 -9.60 -19.16
C VAL A 16 -22.36 -8.40 -19.87
N LEU A 17 -23.23 -8.68 -20.83
CA LEU A 17 -24.26 -7.72 -21.26
C LEU A 17 -25.60 -8.45 -21.21
N GLY A 18 -26.29 -8.23 -20.11
CA GLY A 18 -27.69 -8.63 -19.94
C GLY A 18 -28.29 -7.82 -18.78
N ALA A 19 -29.02 -6.76 -19.18
CA ALA A 19 -30.08 -6.03 -18.45
C ALA A 19 -29.75 -5.39 -17.10
N ALA A 20 -29.62 -4.10 -17.09
CA ALA A 20 -30.26 -3.05 -16.29
C ALA A 20 -29.32 -1.88 -16.08
N GLY A 21 -29.76 -0.68 -16.45
CA GLY A 21 -28.96 0.56 -16.43
C GLY A 21 -28.47 0.95 -15.05
N ILE A 22 -27.18 0.82 -14.86
CA ILE A 22 -26.43 1.44 -13.79
C ILE A 22 -25.09 1.90 -14.41
N SER A 23 -24.76 3.15 -14.21
CA SER A 23 -23.52 3.77 -14.66
C SER A 23 -22.31 2.94 -14.25
N ALA A 24 -21.47 2.56 -15.20
CA ALA A 24 -20.26 1.77 -14.98
C ALA A 24 -19.30 2.48 -14.00
N PRO A 25 -18.80 1.78 -12.98
CA PRO A 25 -17.65 2.28 -12.21
C PRO A 25 -16.40 2.22 -13.08
N ALA A 26 -15.56 3.24 -12.94
CA ALA A 26 -14.29 3.37 -13.64
C ALA A 26 -13.47 2.07 -13.53
N THR A 27 -13.08 1.51 -14.66
CA THR A 27 -12.18 0.36 -14.76
C THR A 27 -10.86 0.68 -14.08
N VAL A 28 -10.59 0.03 -12.96
CA VAL A 28 -9.28 0.04 -12.32
C VAL A 28 -8.36 -0.87 -13.14
N SER A 29 -7.36 -0.28 -13.77
CA SER A 29 -6.29 -1.01 -14.47
C SER A 29 -5.54 -1.89 -13.46
N ALA A 30 -5.53 -3.18 -13.68
CA ALA A 30 -4.82 -4.17 -12.86
C ALA A 30 -3.31 -4.22 -13.12
N ASN A 31 -2.68 -3.07 -13.35
CA ASN A 31 -1.23 -2.94 -13.55
C ASN A 31 -0.67 -1.74 -12.78
N ALA A 32 -0.84 -1.74 -11.47
CA ALA A 32 0.13 -1.08 -10.61
C ALA A 32 1.19 -2.14 -10.30
N GLY A 33 2.35 -2.04 -10.93
CA GLY A 33 3.47 -2.95 -10.69
C GLY A 33 3.73 -3.08 -9.20
N TYR A 34 3.50 -4.25 -8.68
CA TYR A 34 3.78 -4.62 -7.31
C TYR A 34 5.30 -4.54 -7.10
N LEU A 35 5.73 -3.70 -6.21
CA LEU A 35 7.08 -3.71 -5.67
C LEU A 35 6.97 -4.05 -4.19
N PRO A 36 7.43 -5.24 -3.76
CA PRO A 36 7.26 -5.76 -2.39
C PRO A 36 7.83 -4.88 -1.28
N TYR A 37 8.53 -3.82 -1.62
CA TYR A 37 9.31 -3.00 -0.68
C TYR A 37 8.81 -1.58 -0.49
N ASP A 38 7.63 -1.24 -1.01
CA ASP A 38 7.05 0.09 -0.80
C ASP A 38 6.09 0.17 0.40
N ARG A 39 6.23 -0.70 1.37
CA ARG A 39 5.54 -0.50 2.65
C ARG A 39 5.86 0.88 3.19
N ILE A 40 4.85 1.72 3.18
CA ILE A 40 4.85 2.95 3.97
C ILE A 40 4.57 2.51 5.41
N ASP A 41 5.62 2.20 6.16
CA ASP A 41 5.55 1.77 7.55
C ASP A 41 5.04 2.84 8.51
N ASN A 42 4.02 3.63 8.15
CA ASN A 42 3.52 4.68 9.01
C ASN A 42 2.12 5.17 8.64
N LEU A 43 1.16 4.27 8.44
CA LEU A 43 -0.24 4.66 8.54
C LEU A 43 -0.64 4.65 10.02
N ALA A 44 -1.33 5.71 10.46
CA ALA A 44 -1.79 5.77 11.84
C ALA A 44 -2.82 4.68 12.14
N PRO A 45 -2.79 4.10 13.34
CA PRO A 45 -3.74 3.07 13.75
C PRO A 45 -5.22 3.46 13.58
N GLU A 46 -5.52 4.73 13.70
CA GLU A 46 -6.88 5.28 13.68
C GLU A 46 -7.49 5.42 12.27
N GLU A 47 -6.65 5.52 11.22
CA GLU A 47 -7.12 5.60 9.83
C GLU A 47 -7.40 4.22 9.21
N THR A 48 -6.88 3.17 9.82
CA THR A 48 -7.01 1.79 9.34
C THR A 48 -8.33 1.14 9.80
N MET A 49 -8.94 1.62 10.87
CA MET A 49 -10.20 1.07 11.40
C MET A 49 -11.45 1.45 10.58
N ALA A 50 -11.38 2.39 9.66
CA ALA A 50 -12.54 2.92 8.94
C ALA A 50 -12.82 2.26 7.59
N ARG A 51 -12.13 1.19 7.21
CA ARG A 51 -12.30 0.55 5.88
C ARG A 51 -12.47 -0.97 5.94
N VAL A 52 -13.28 -1.47 6.85
CA VAL A 52 -14.01 -2.70 6.55
C VAL A 52 -15.16 -2.28 5.62
N ARG A 53 -14.88 -2.13 4.33
CA ARG A 53 -15.97 -2.12 3.34
C ARG A 53 -16.50 -3.54 3.30
N VAL A 54 -17.64 -3.75 3.92
CA VAL A 54 -18.52 -4.85 3.57
C VAL A 54 -18.80 -4.67 2.07
N PHE A 55 -18.27 -5.55 1.25
CA PHE A 55 -18.49 -5.51 -0.20
C PHE A 55 -19.99 -5.66 -0.44
N SER A 56 -20.57 -4.71 -1.14
CA SER A 56 -21.97 -4.79 -1.59
C SER A 56 -22.11 -6.00 -2.50
N GLY A 57 -22.62 -7.10 -1.96
CA GLY A 57 -22.86 -8.34 -2.70
C GLY A 57 -22.43 -9.64 -2.02
N SER A 58 -21.63 -9.61 -0.94
CA SER A 58 -21.37 -10.80 -0.12
C SER A 58 -22.34 -10.87 1.05
N THR A 59 -22.84 -12.07 1.34
CA THR A 59 -23.62 -12.33 2.55
C THR A 59 -22.69 -12.22 3.78
N GLU A 60 -23.26 -11.92 4.97
CA GLU A 60 -22.50 -11.83 6.22
C GLU A 60 -21.67 -13.12 6.48
N GLY A 61 -22.22 -14.27 6.11
CA GLY A 61 -21.54 -15.57 6.20
C GLY A 61 -20.37 -15.74 5.23
N GLU A 62 -20.38 -15.08 4.06
CA GLU A 62 -19.26 -15.11 3.12
C GLU A 62 -18.10 -14.25 3.61
N ALA A 63 -18.37 -13.06 4.12
CA ALA A 63 -17.34 -12.19 4.70
C ALA A 63 -16.61 -12.85 5.89
N ALA A 64 -17.32 -13.62 6.71
CA ALA A 64 -16.75 -14.36 7.84
C ALA A 64 -15.78 -15.47 7.42
N ARG A 65 -15.90 -15.98 6.18
CA ARG A 65 -15.07 -17.06 5.60
C ARG A 65 -13.87 -16.55 4.79
N ALA A 66 -13.82 -15.24 4.51
CA ALA A 66 -12.79 -14.66 3.64
C ALA A 66 -11.37 -15.08 4.04
N TRP A 67 -10.59 -15.57 3.07
CA TRP A 67 -9.21 -16.05 3.21
C TRP A 67 -8.99 -17.15 4.26
N LYS A 68 -10.01 -17.94 4.61
CA LYS A 68 -9.94 -18.96 5.65
C LYS A 68 -10.01 -20.38 5.08
N LYS A 69 -9.60 -21.33 5.89
CA LYS A 69 -9.91 -22.76 5.77
C LYS A 69 -10.81 -23.15 6.94
N ILE A 70 -12.01 -23.65 6.65
CA ILE A 70 -13.03 -24.03 7.64
C ILE A 70 -13.50 -25.42 7.28
N ASP A 71 -13.43 -26.36 8.22
CA ASP A 71 -13.83 -27.77 8.05
C ASP A 71 -13.21 -28.40 6.78
N GLY A 72 -11.93 -28.12 6.55
CA GLY A 72 -11.17 -28.63 5.40
C GLY A 72 -11.41 -27.89 4.09
N VAL A 73 -12.33 -26.94 4.01
CA VAL A 73 -12.65 -26.16 2.81
C VAL A 73 -11.95 -24.83 2.83
N CYS A 74 -11.22 -24.50 1.76
CA CYS A 74 -10.54 -23.21 1.56
C CYS A 74 -11.45 -22.20 0.88
N TYR A 75 -11.38 -20.94 1.31
CA TYR A 75 -12.21 -19.84 0.80
C TYR A 75 -11.34 -18.65 0.38
N ASN A 76 -11.68 -18.02 -0.75
CA ASN A 76 -11.01 -16.82 -1.25
C ASN A 76 -11.44 -15.56 -0.47
N GLY A 77 -10.94 -14.38 -0.86
CA GLY A 77 -11.24 -13.11 -0.20
C GLY A 77 -12.71 -12.68 -0.19
N SER A 78 -13.52 -13.19 -1.12
CA SER A 78 -14.97 -12.98 -1.11
C SER A 78 -15.74 -14.11 -0.40
N GLY A 79 -15.05 -15.03 0.28
CA GLY A 79 -15.67 -16.14 1.01
C GLY A 79 -16.21 -17.26 0.12
N LYS A 80 -15.82 -17.29 -1.16
CA LYS A 80 -16.18 -18.36 -2.09
C LYS A 80 -15.18 -19.50 -2.01
N LYS A 81 -15.70 -20.73 -2.09
CA LYS A 81 -14.89 -21.94 -2.10
C LYS A 81 -13.84 -21.91 -3.21
N ILE A 82 -12.62 -22.35 -2.88
CA ILE A 82 -11.54 -22.58 -3.83
C ILE A 82 -11.52 -24.07 -4.16
N ASP A 83 -11.95 -24.43 -5.37
CA ASP A 83 -12.02 -25.82 -5.77
C ASP A 83 -10.61 -26.42 -5.91
N GLY A 84 -10.44 -27.62 -5.34
CA GLY A 84 -9.17 -28.37 -5.36
C GLY A 84 -8.13 -27.91 -4.34
N ALA A 85 -8.30 -26.76 -3.67
CA ALA A 85 -7.39 -26.36 -2.60
C ALA A 85 -7.63 -27.19 -1.33
N ILE A 86 -6.56 -27.73 -0.78
CA ILE A 86 -6.61 -28.64 0.38
C ILE A 86 -5.84 -28.10 1.60
N THR A 87 -4.90 -27.17 1.40
CA THR A 87 -4.13 -26.56 2.48
C THR A 87 -4.18 -25.05 2.40
N ARG A 88 -4.06 -24.39 3.57
CA ARG A 88 -3.94 -22.93 3.71
C ARG A 88 -2.60 -22.62 4.35
N GLY A 89 -1.84 -21.72 3.77
CA GLY A 89 -0.56 -21.28 4.29
C GLY A 89 -0.40 -19.78 4.28
N ILE A 90 0.75 -19.35 4.76
CA ILE A 90 1.21 -17.95 4.72
C ILE A 90 2.64 -17.91 4.20
N ASP A 91 3.06 -16.74 3.73
CA ASP A 91 4.47 -16.46 3.58
C ASP A 91 4.84 -15.21 4.39
N VAL A 92 6.01 -15.27 5.01
CA VAL A 92 6.46 -14.29 6.00
C VAL A 92 7.94 -13.96 5.84
N SER A 93 8.30 -12.80 6.36
CA SER A 93 9.67 -12.29 6.37
C SER A 93 9.91 -11.45 7.62
N GLN A 94 11.02 -10.73 7.68
CA GLN A 94 11.28 -9.76 8.75
C GLN A 94 10.18 -8.69 8.91
N TRP A 95 9.30 -8.54 7.92
CA TRP A 95 8.26 -7.53 7.94
C TRP A 95 7.09 -7.84 8.87
N GLN A 96 6.87 -9.12 9.19
CA GLN A 96 5.91 -9.57 10.19
C GLN A 96 6.50 -9.54 11.61
N GLU A 97 7.73 -9.03 11.76
CA GLU A 97 8.47 -8.87 13.02
C GLU A 97 8.51 -10.15 13.86
N THR A 98 7.94 -10.15 15.06
CA THR A 98 7.97 -11.32 15.97
C THR A 98 6.64 -12.04 15.91
N ILE A 99 6.67 -13.29 15.48
CA ILE A 99 5.52 -14.16 15.24
C ILE A 99 5.38 -15.16 16.39
N ASP A 100 4.18 -15.31 16.94
CA ASP A 100 3.83 -16.41 17.84
C ASP A 100 3.36 -17.62 17.02
N TRP A 101 4.28 -18.49 16.71
CA TRP A 101 4.03 -19.67 15.87
C TRP A 101 3.05 -20.68 16.49
N LYS A 102 2.89 -20.71 17.82
CA LYS A 102 1.88 -21.58 18.48
C LYS A 102 0.47 -21.11 18.18
N LEU A 103 0.27 -19.81 18.05
CA LEU A 103 -1.00 -19.25 17.62
C LEU A 103 -1.20 -19.41 16.12
N VAL A 104 -0.17 -19.13 15.31
CA VAL A 104 -0.20 -19.30 13.84
C VAL A 104 -0.65 -20.71 13.44
N LYS A 105 -0.18 -21.76 14.15
CA LYS A 105 -0.56 -23.15 13.88
C LYS A 105 -2.07 -23.41 13.88
N LYS A 106 -2.85 -22.60 14.57
CA LYS A 106 -4.32 -22.75 14.61
C LYS A 106 -4.98 -22.35 13.29
N ASP A 107 -4.31 -21.50 12.52
CA ASP A 107 -4.87 -20.87 11.33
C ASP A 107 -4.26 -21.40 10.02
N VAL A 108 -3.08 -22.09 10.07
CA VAL A 108 -2.37 -22.47 8.86
C VAL A 108 -1.91 -23.92 8.89
N ASP A 109 -1.82 -24.51 7.71
CA ASP A 109 -1.28 -25.86 7.49
C ASP A 109 0.23 -25.81 7.20
N PHE A 110 0.75 -24.73 6.60
CA PHE A 110 2.16 -24.53 6.25
C PHE A 110 2.56 -23.05 6.21
N ALA A 111 3.87 -22.80 6.15
CA ALA A 111 4.39 -21.46 5.90
C ALA A 111 5.63 -21.49 4.99
N PHE A 112 5.81 -20.41 4.21
CA PHE A 112 7.08 -20.10 3.60
C PHE A 112 7.77 -18.96 4.36
N ILE A 113 9.05 -19.12 4.67
CA ILE A 113 9.85 -18.16 5.43
C ILE A 113 10.93 -17.61 4.51
N ARG A 114 10.97 -16.28 4.34
CA ARG A 114 12.03 -15.67 3.54
C ARG A 114 13.40 -15.96 4.13
N LEU A 115 14.26 -16.57 3.32
CA LEU A 115 15.64 -16.81 3.70
C LEU A 115 16.53 -15.60 3.41
N SER A 116 16.43 -15.06 2.20
CA SER A 116 17.27 -13.94 1.80
C SER A 116 16.67 -13.12 0.68
N TYR A 117 17.24 -11.94 0.50
CA TYR A 117 17.05 -11.05 -0.65
C TYR A 117 18.38 -10.98 -1.41
N GLY A 118 18.51 -11.81 -2.44
CA GLY A 118 19.78 -12.05 -3.11
C GLY A 118 20.83 -12.70 -2.20
N LEU A 119 22.08 -12.65 -2.64
CA LEU A 119 23.23 -13.27 -1.96
C LEU A 119 23.60 -12.60 -0.63
N ASN A 120 23.37 -11.32 -0.50
CA ASN A 120 24.06 -10.50 0.51
C ASN A 120 23.15 -10.06 1.66
N ARG A 121 21.90 -10.48 1.67
CA ARG A 121 20.94 -10.05 2.69
C ARG A 121 20.08 -11.22 3.16
N VAL A 122 20.59 -11.93 4.16
CA VAL A 122 19.79 -12.90 4.92
C VAL A 122 18.70 -12.14 5.67
N ASP A 123 17.48 -12.67 5.67
CA ASP A 123 16.36 -12.08 6.40
C ASP A 123 16.65 -12.13 7.91
N SER A 124 16.50 -11.02 8.60
CA SER A 124 16.86 -10.90 10.01
C SER A 124 16.00 -11.73 10.96
N LYS A 125 14.86 -12.22 10.48
CA LYS A 125 13.94 -13.08 11.23
C LYS A 125 13.96 -14.53 10.76
N PHE A 126 14.81 -14.88 9.78
CA PHE A 126 14.88 -16.22 9.23
C PHE A 126 15.13 -17.26 10.33
N ASP A 127 16.24 -17.13 11.05
CA ASP A 127 16.61 -18.12 12.07
C ASP A 127 15.56 -18.20 13.19
N TYR A 128 15.01 -17.05 13.62
CA TYR A 128 13.93 -17.02 14.60
C TYR A 128 12.71 -17.78 14.12
N ASN A 129 12.21 -17.45 12.93
CA ASN A 129 10.99 -18.06 12.39
C ASN A 129 11.16 -19.57 12.16
N MET A 130 12.28 -19.99 11.57
CA MET A 130 12.58 -21.41 11.37
C MET A 130 12.66 -22.19 12.68
N THR A 131 13.28 -21.61 13.71
CA THR A 131 13.44 -22.24 15.03
C THR A 131 12.12 -22.30 15.81
N GLN A 132 11.23 -21.33 15.66
CA GLN A 132 9.97 -21.28 16.41
C GLN A 132 8.83 -22.05 15.72
N ALA A 133 8.82 -22.12 14.39
CA ALA A 133 7.76 -22.80 13.63
C ALA A 133 7.77 -24.32 13.83
N GLU A 134 8.95 -24.94 13.90
CA GLU A 134 9.10 -26.39 14.06
C GLU A 134 8.43 -26.93 15.34
N PRO A 135 8.77 -26.44 16.56
CA PRO A 135 8.15 -26.95 17.79
C PRO A 135 6.68 -26.57 17.90
N ALA A 136 6.21 -25.57 17.15
CA ALA A 136 4.79 -25.23 17.03
C ALA A 136 4.04 -26.22 16.11
N GLY A 137 4.75 -27.09 15.37
CA GLY A 137 4.17 -28.05 14.45
C GLY A 137 3.70 -27.46 13.12
N VAL A 138 4.25 -26.29 12.72
CA VAL A 138 3.99 -25.69 11.41
C VAL A 138 5.03 -26.21 10.41
N PRO A 139 4.63 -26.97 9.37
CA PRO A 139 5.52 -27.35 8.27
C PRO A 139 6.02 -26.10 7.53
N VAL A 140 7.33 -26.01 7.31
CA VAL A 140 7.94 -24.82 6.70
C VAL A 140 8.79 -25.15 5.49
N GLY A 141 8.65 -24.30 4.46
CA GLY A 141 9.59 -24.10 3.38
C GLY A 141 10.27 -22.75 3.49
N THR A 142 11.19 -22.47 2.57
CA THR A 142 11.89 -21.20 2.53
C THR A 142 11.88 -20.61 1.14
N TYR A 143 12.03 -19.28 1.02
CA TYR A 143 12.19 -18.66 -0.28
C TYR A 143 13.37 -17.67 -0.30
N VAL A 144 14.01 -17.63 -1.45
CA VAL A 144 15.04 -16.64 -1.79
C VAL A 144 14.45 -15.68 -2.80
N TYR A 145 14.24 -14.42 -2.43
CA TYR A 145 13.94 -13.37 -3.40
C TYR A 145 15.18 -13.14 -4.26
N SER A 146 15.17 -13.65 -5.49
CA SER A 146 16.37 -13.70 -6.32
C SER A 146 16.72 -12.35 -6.93
N LEU A 147 18.01 -12.02 -6.88
CA LEU A 147 18.62 -10.93 -7.61
C LEU A 147 19.64 -11.43 -8.64
N ALA A 148 19.67 -12.73 -8.89
CA ALA A 148 20.61 -13.36 -9.81
C ALA A 148 20.46 -12.83 -11.25
N LYS A 149 21.59 -12.59 -11.91
CA LYS A 149 21.68 -12.15 -13.31
C LYS A 149 22.40 -13.18 -14.18
N SER A 150 22.82 -14.28 -13.59
CA SER A 150 23.57 -15.35 -14.25
C SER A 150 23.35 -16.68 -13.53
N ASN A 151 23.66 -17.78 -14.23
CA ASN A 151 23.67 -19.11 -13.61
C ASN A 151 24.62 -19.18 -12.42
N LYS A 152 25.75 -18.48 -12.47
CA LYS A 152 26.71 -18.42 -11.37
C LYS A 152 26.13 -17.76 -10.10
N GLU A 153 25.40 -16.66 -10.26
CA GLU A 153 24.75 -15.96 -9.15
C GLU A 153 23.61 -16.81 -8.57
N ALA A 154 22.81 -17.46 -9.40
CA ALA A 154 21.75 -18.37 -8.96
C ALA A 154 22.30 -19.60 -8.20
N LEU A 155 23.42 -20.14 -8.67
CA LEU A 155 24.12 -21.22 -7.95
C LEU A 155 24.57 -20.74 -6.56
N ALA A 156 25.12 -19.55 -6.47
CA ALA A 156 25.55 -18.97 -5.19
C ALA A 156 24.37 -18.70 -4.25
N GLU A 157 23.21 -18.23 -4.76
CA GLU A 157 21.99 -18.06 -3.98
C GLU A 157 21.48 -19.42 -3.45
N ALA A 158 21.51 -20.48 -4.27
CA ALA A 158 21.16 -21.83 -3.85
C ALA A 158 22.10 -22.35 -2.74
N GLN A 159 23.39 -22.17 -2.89
CA GLN A 159 24.40 -22.58 -1.90
C GLN A 159 24.26 -21.80 -0.59
N LEU A 160 23.97 -20.51 -0.64
CA LEU A 160 23.64 -19.69 0.53
C LEU A 160 22.39 -20.27 1.24
N ALA A 161 21.36 -20.59 0.48
CA ALA A 161 20.15 -21.18 1.03
C ALA A 161 20.44 -22.51 1.74
N ILE A 162 21.15 -23.43 1.07
CA ILE A 162 21.54 -24.73 1.64
C ILE A 162 22.37 -24.54 2.92
N GLN A 163 23.30 -23.58 2.92
CA GLN A 163 24.12 -23.29 4.11
C GLN A 163 23.26 -22.78 5.28
N LYS A 164 22.35 -21.87 5.02
CA LYS A 164 21.49 -21.25 6.05
C LYS A 164 20.42 -22.17 6.59
N MET A 165 19.96 -23.12 5.79
CA MET A 165 18.99 -24.13 6.23
C MET A 165 19.59 -25.21 7.14
N LYS A 166 20.92 -25.31 7.25
CA LYS A 166 21.55 -26.31 8.16
C LYS A 166 21.14 -26.07 9.62
N GLY A 167 20.63 -27.12 10.25
CA GLY A 167 20.14 -27.08 11.63
C GLY A 167 18.66 -26.72 11.75
N HIS A 168 17.99 -26.32 10.66
CA HIS A 168 16.57 -26.06 10.63
C HIS A 168 15.81 -27.17 9.90
N LYS A 169 14.63 -27.52 10.39
CA LYS A 169 13.77 -28.53 9.75
C LYS A 169 13.04 -27.93 8.56
N VAL A 170 13.43 -28.33 7.37
CA VAL A 170 12.75 -27.96 6.12
C VAL A 170 11.83 -29.10 5.70
N SER A 171 10.52 -28.85 5.67
CA SER A 171 9.47 -29.83 5.40
C SER A 171 8.53 -29.45 4.26
N TYR A 172 8.79 -28.30 3.64
CA TYR A 172 8.14 -27.75 2.45
C TYR A 172 9.19 -27.36 1.41
N PRO A 173 8.81 -26.98 0.17
CA PRO A 173 9.78 -26.64 -0.87
C PRO A 173 10.71 -25.48 -0.52
N VAL A 174 11.86 -25.47 -1.19
CA VAL A 174 12.81 -24.34 -1.23
C VAL A 174 12.60 -23.59 -2.53
N VAL A 175 12.20 -22.34 -2.40
CA VAL A 175 11.64 -21.56 -3.50
C VAL A 175 12.63 -20.56 -4.06
N PHE A 176 12.75 -20.52 -5.39
CA PHE A 176 13.38 -19.45 -6.14
C PHE A 176 12.29 -18.45 -6.54
N ASP A 177 12.30 -17.28 -5.89
CA ASP A 177 11.36 -16.21 -6.14
C ASP A 177 11.90 -15.31 -7.24
N MET A 178 11.27 -15.38 -8.43
CA MET A 178 11.77 -14.80 -9.68
C MET A 178 10.86 -13.68 -10.19
N GLU A 179 10.79 -12.56 -9.48
CA GLU A 179 9.93 -11.43 -9.87
C GLU A 179 10.65 -10.08 -10.02
N ASP A 180 11.98 -10.03 -9.83
CA ASP A 180 12.71 -8.76 -9.93
C ASP A 180 12.99 -8.36 -11.38
N GLU A 181 12.18 -7.43 -11.91
CA GLU A 181 12.32 -6.90 -13.27
C GLU A 181 13.66 -6.19 -13.55
N ARG A 182 14.36 -5.74 -12.51
CA ARG A 182 15.61 -4.96 -12.63
C ARG A 182 16.83 -5.87 -12.79
N THR A 183 16.69 -7.14 -12.44
CA THR A 183 17.74 -8.15 -12.54
C THR A 183 17.38 -9.21 -13.55
N LEU A 184 16.61 -10.21 -13.15
CA LEU A 184 16.14 -11.28 -14.02
C LEU A 184 15.35 -10.74 -15.22
N GLY A 185 14.43 -9.80 -15.03
CA GLY A 185 13.59 -9.24 -16.10
C GLY A 185 14.35 -8.52 -17.21
N THR A 186 15.67 -8.30 -17.05
CA THR A 186 16.54 -7.76 -18.11
C THR A 186 17.05 -8.83 -19.08
N LYS A 187 16.79 -10.11 -18.82
CA LYS A 187 17.28 -11.25 -19.58
C LYS A 187 16.24 -11.78 -20.57
N SER A 188 16.66 -12.59 -21.51
CA SER A 188 15.75 -13.35 -22.36
C SER A 188 15.01 -14.44 -21.55
N LYS A 189 13.82 -14.85 -22.00
CA LYS A 189 13.04 -15.93 -21.37
C LYS A 189 13.88 -17.19 -21.14
N ARG A 190 14.71 -17.54 -22.13
CA ARG A 190 15.57 -18.73 -22.05
C ARG A 190 16.63 -18.57 -20.97
N GLU A 191 17.30 -17.43 -20.89
CA GLU A 191 18.30 -17.14 -19.85
C GLU A 191 17.67 -17.16 -18.46
N ILE A 192 16.51 -16.52 -18.29
CA ILE A 192 15.75 -16.52 -17.03
C ILE A 192 15.47 -17.96 -16.58
N SER A 193 14.96 -18.78 -17.48
CA SER A 193 14.63 -20.18 -17.17
C SER A 193 15.86 -21.04 -16.86
N GLN A 194 17.00 -20.79 -17.52
CA GLN A 194 18.27 -21.45 -17.22
C GLN A 194 18.83 -21.03 -15.84
N ILE A 195 18.71 -19.75 -15.48
CA ILE A 195 19.10 -19.22 -14.17
C ILE A 195 18.25 -19.89 -13.08
N ALA A 196 16.92 -19.94 -13.27
CA ALA A 196 16.01 -20.60 -12.34
C ALA A 196 16.29 -22.10 -12.21
N LEU A 197 16.53 -22.78 -13.32
CA LEU A 197 16.88 -24.21 -13.34
C LEU A 197 18.19 -24.47 -12.58
N THR A 198 19.18 -23.60 -12.72
CA THR A 198 20.48 -23.72 -12.02
C THR A 198 20.30 -23.68 -10.50
N PHE A 199 19.47 -22.77 -9.98
CA PHE A 199 19.13 -22.75 -8.56
C PHE A 199 18.43 -24.05 -8.14
N CYS A 200 17.39 -24.45 -8.88
CA CYS A 200 16.59 -25.61 -8.56
C CYS A 200 17.40 -26.93 -8.58
N ASP A 201 18.32 -27.05 -9.50
CA ASP A 201 19.17 -28.24 -9.60
C ASP A 201 20.13 -28.37 -8.42
N GLU A 202 20.73 -27.28 -7.95
CA GLU A 202 21.59 -27.31 -6.77
C GLU A 202 20.80 -27.61 -5.49
N ILE A 203 19.59 -27.03 -5.33
CA ILE A 203 18.66 -27.36 -4.24
C ILE A 203 18.30 -28.85 -4.25
N ARG A 204 17.97 -29.39 -5.43
CA ARG A 204 17.65 -30.81 -5.61
C ARG A 204 18.85 -31.72 -5.31
N LYS A 205 20.04 -31.34 -5.78
CA LYS A 205 21.29 -32.03 -5.51
C LYS A 205 21.60 -32.12 -4.01
N ALA A 206 21.21 -31.11 -3.24
CA ALA A 206 21.31 -31.14 -1.78
C ALA A 206 20.21 -31.97 -1.09
N GLY A 207 19.26 -32.51 -1.85
CA GLY A 207 18.17 -33.36 -1.36
C GLY A 207 16.92 -32.62 -0.91
N TYR A 208 16.84 -31.32 -1.18
CA TYR A 208 15.63 -30.51 -0.95
C TYR A 208 14.75 -30.48 -2.20
N THR A 209 13.47 -30.17 -2.02
CA THR A 209 12.50 -30.05 -3.11
C THR A 209 12.49 -28.60 -3.61
N PRO A 210 12.92 -28.33 -4.85
CA PRO A 210 12.87 -26.98 -5.39
C PRO A 210 11.46 -26.60 -5.86
N MET A 211 11.17 -25.30 -5.86
CA MET A 211 9.95 -24.68 -6.39
C MET A 211 10.26 -23.31 -6.99
N LEU A 212 9.46 -22.86 -7.95
CA LEU A 212 9.53 -21.52 -8.49
C LEU A 212 8.35 -20.70 -7.99
N TYR A 213 8.59 -19.43 -7.61
CA TYR A 213 7.52 -18.47 -7.37
C TYR A 213 7.57 -17.38 -8.45
N MET A 214 6.39 -17.05 -8.97
CA MET A 214 6.20 -15.97 -9.94
C MET A 214 4.73 -15.54 -10.01
N ASN A 215 4.48 -14.33 -10.51
CA ASN A 215 3.13 -13.91 -10.86
C ASN A 215 2.73 -14.39 -12.27
N LEU A 216 1.43 -14.21 -12.63
CA LEU A 216 0.91 -14.63 -13.95
C LEU A 216 1.59 -13.95 -15.14
N ASP A 217 2.05 -12.71 -14.98
CA ASP A 217 2.76 -12.01 -16.07
C ASP A 217 4.11 -12.67 -16.34
N TRP A 218 4.86 -12.99 -15.29
CA TRP A 218 6.12 -13.72 -15.41
C TRP A 218 5.90 -15.13 -15.99
N TYR A 219 4.88 -15.84 -15.53
CA TYR A 219 4.52 -17.16 -16.06
C TYR A 219 4.30 -17.15 -17.57
N ASN A 220 3.59 -16.14 -18.08
CA ASN A 220 3.24 -16.03 -19.50
C ASN A 220 4.36 -15.39 -20.35
N ASN A 221 5.05 -14.40 -19.80
CA ASN A 221 5.86 -13.48 -20.59
C ASN A 221 7.36 -13.54 -20.33
N PHE A 222 7.82 -14.14 -19.22
CA PHE A 222 9.23 -14.16 -18.84
C PHE A 222 9.84 -15.56 -18.75
N VAL A 223 9.04 -16.61 -18.78
CA VAL A 223 9.48 -18.00 -18.71
C VAL A 223 9.50 -18.66 -20.09
N ASP A 224 10.56 -19.40 -20.36
CA ASP A 224 10.65 -20.37 -21.46
C ASP A 224 10.38 -21.78 -20.90
N TRP A 225 9.15 -22.23 -21.00
CA TRP A 225 8.72 -23.52 -20.47
C TRP A 225 9.42 -24.70 -21.12
N SER A 226 9.94 -24.55 -22.36
CA SER A 226 10.71 -25.63 -22.99
C SER A 226 12.03 -25.94 -22.26
N VAL A 227 12.54 -25.02 -21.45
CA VAL A 227 13.73 -25.21 -20.61
C VAL A 227 13.36 -25.89 -19.28
N LEU A 228 12.19 -25.57 -18.70
CA LEU A 228 11.75 -26.07 -17.41
C LEU A 228 10.88 -27.32 -17.50
N GLU A 229 10.29 -27.58 -18.66
CA GLU A 229 9.45 -28.76 -18.90
C GLU A 229 10.25 -30.05 -18.71
N GLY A 230 9.73 -30.98 -17.92
CA GLY A 230 10.44 -32.22 -17.58
C GLY A 230 11.43 -32.10 -16.40
N ALA A 231 11.72 -30.89 -15.90
CA ALA A 231 12.60 -30.71 -14.73
C ALA A 231 11.93 -31.08 -13.41
N GLY A 232 10.61 -31.37 -13.39
CA GLY A 232 9.89 -31.76 -12.18
C GLY A 232 9.91 -30.68 -11.10
N ILE A 233 9.75 -29.41 -11.51
CA ILE A 233 9.74 -28.26 -10.60
C ILE A 233 8.30 -27.76 -10.51
N ASP A 234 7.77 -27.73 -9.29
CA ASP A 234 6.46 -27.17 -9.00
C ASP A 234 6.48 -25.65 -8.98
N VAL A 235 5.32 -25.03 -9.18
CA VAL A 235 5.16 -23.58 -9.21
C VAL A 235 4.25 -23.11 -8.09
N TRP A 236 4.66 -22.06 -7.41
CA TRP A 236 3.86 -21.23 -6.54
C TRP A 236 3.53 -19.96 -7.33
N ILE A 237 2.25 -19.80 -7.69
CA ILE A 237 1.79 -18.71 -8.55
C ILE A 237 1.13 -17.60 -7.76
N ALA A 238 1.47 -16.36 -8.04
CA ALA A 238 0.82 -15.19 -7.49
C ALA A 238 -0.22 -14.62 -8.45
N TYR A 239 -1.44 -14.46 -7.97
CA TYR A 239 -2.53 -13.79 -8.69
C TYR A 239 -3.52 -13.21 -7.69
N TYR A 240 -3.52 -11.90 -7.54
CA TYR A 240 -4.14 -11.19 -6.42
C TYR A 240 -5.52 -10.63 -6.73
N GLY A 241 -6.40 -10.64 -5.73
CA GLY A 241 -7.70 -9.96 -5.73
C GLY A 241 -8.74 -10.65 -4.87
N ASP A 242 -9.50 -9.90 -4.08
CA ASP A 242 -10.52 -10.46 -3.17
C ASP A 242 -11.59 -11.27 -3.90
N HIS A 243 -11.93 -10.87 -5.13
CA HIS A 243 -12.92 -11.54 -5.96
C HIS A 243 -12.32 -12.51 -6.99
N VAL A 244 -10.99 -12.64 -6.98
CA VAL A 244 -10.30 -13.49 -7.94
C VAL A 244 -10.46 -14.94 -7.52
N LEU A 245 -10.80 -15.77 -8.48
CA LEU A 245 -10.70 -17.22 -8.34
C LEU A 245 -9.24 -17.63 -8.62
N ALA A 246 -8.81 -18.74 -8.02
CA ALA A 246 -7.53 -19.33 -8.36
C ALA A 246 -7.40 -19.49 -9.89
N PRO A 247 -6.22 -19.24 -10.47
CA PRO A 247 -6.02 -19.45 -11.91
C PRO A 247 -6.42 -20.87 -12.31
N SER A 248 -6.99 -21.03 -13.49
CA SER A 248 -7.43 -22.35 -13.96
C SER A 248 -6.24 -23.33 -14.05
N THR A 249 -6.27 -24.42 -13.29
CA THR A 249 -5.26 -25.48 -13.31
C THR A 249 -5.19 -26.25 -14.66
N SER A 250 -6.22 -26.15 -15.49
CA SER A 250 -6.17 -26.66 -16.86
C SER A 250 -5.30 -25.78 -17.79
N THR A 251 -5.13 -24.52 -17.46
CA THR A 251 -4.33 -23.56 -18.24
C THR A 251 -2.93 -23.37 -17.65
N TYR A 252 -2.85 -23.31 -16.32
CA TYR A 252 -1.60 -23.03 -15.60
C TYR A 252 -1.21 -24.23 -14.72
N LYS A 253 0.03 -24.65 -14.84
CA LYS A 253 0.59 -25.73 -14.00
C LYS A 253 1.19 -25.10 -12.74
N TYR A 254 0.52 -25.23 -11.62
CA TYR A 254 0.98 -24.78 -10.30
C TYR A 254 0.43 -25.68 -9.19
N THR A 255 1.04 -25.62 -8.04
CA THR A 255 0.65 -26.42 -6.87
C THR A 255 0.30 -25.56 -5.66
N ILE A 256 0.73 -24.30 -5.65
CA ILE A 256 0.38 -23.32 -4.62
C ILE A 256 -0.03 -22.02 -5.31
N TRP A 257 -1.07 -21.39 -4.79
CA TRP A 257 -1.57 -20.08 -5.21
C TRP A 257 -1.47 -19.07 -4.07
N GLN A 258 -0.78 -17.95 -4.29
CA GLN A 258 -0.82 -16.78 -3.42
C GLN A 258 -1.96 -15.88 -3.89
N GLY A 259 -3.01 -15.78 -3.07
CA GLY A 259 -4.25 -15.09 -3.42
C GLY A 259 -4.28 -13.62 -3.02
N THR A 260 -3.42 -13.21 -2.10
CA THR A 260 -3.39 -11.84 -1.57
C THR A 260 -1.97 -11.38 -1.27
N ALA A 261 -1.75 -10.09 -1.45
CA ALA A 261 -0.56 -9.34 -1.04
C ALA A 261 -0.94 -8.25 0.00
N GLY A 262 -1.95 -8.51 0.81
CA GLY A 262 -2.46 -7.57 1.80
C GLY A 262 -3.06 -6.30 1.18
N ASP A 263 -2.96 -5.15 1.88
CA ASP A 263 -3.45 -3.85 1.40
C ASP A 263 -2.43 -3.11 0.52
N GLU A 264 -1.35 -3.75 0.14
CA GLU A 264 -0.32 -3.17 -0.72
C GLU A 264 -0.81 -3.01 -2.16
N VAL A 265 -1.73 -3.87 -2.59
CA VAL A 265 -2.40 -3.77 -3.89
C VAL A 265 -3.68 -2.94 -3.75
N SER A 266 -3.78 -1.88 -4.54
CA SER A 266 -4.94 -0.98 -4.49
C SER A 266 -6.24 -1.72 -4.76
N GLY A 267 -7.18 -1.67 -3.81
CA GLY A 267 -8.51 -2.28 -3.94
C GLY A 267 -8.66 -3.63 -3.26
N MET A 268 -7.59 -4.21 -2.70
CA MET A 268 -7.67 -5.41 -1.88
C MET A 268 -8.04 -5.09 -0.42
N ALA A 269 -8.72 -6.02 0.22
CA ALA A 269 -8.96 -5.96 1.66
C ALA A 269 -7.64 -6.19 2.43
N SER A 270 -7.53 -5.54 3.57
CA SER A 270 -6.40 -5.76 4.49
C SER A 270 -6.43 -7.19 5.03
N THR A 271 -5.27 -7.82 5.10
CA THR A 271 -5.07 -9.12 5.75
C THR A 271 -4.60 -8.99 7.20
N LYS A 272 -4.61 -7.78 7.75
CA LYS A 272 -4.31 -7.53 9.15
C LYS A 272 -5.28 -8.27 10.06
N ASN A 273 -4.75 -8.79 11.17
CA ASN A 273 -5.53 -9.58 12.14
C ASN A 273 -6.23 -10.82 11.55
N LEU A 274 -5.77 -11.30 10.39
CA LEU A 274 -6.31 -12.49 9.74
C LEU A 274 -5.72 -13.79 10.29
N ILE A 275 -4.47 -13.73 10.75
CA ILE A 275 -3.72 -14.87 11.31
C ILE A 275 -3.40 -14.58 12.77
N SER A 276 -3.84 -15.47 13.65
CA SER A 276 -3.49 -15.43 15.07
C SER A 276 -1.98 -15.57 15.25
N GLY A 277 -1.38 -14.76 16.11
CA GLY A 277 0.07 -14.81 16.36
C GLY A 277 0.92 -13.91 15.48
N ILE A 278 0.33 -13.29 14.45
CA ILE A 278 0.93 -12.16 13.72
C ILE A 278 0.35 -10.86 14.27
N SER A 279 1.18 -9.84 14.38
CA SER A 279 0.74 -8.53 14.87
C SER A 279 -0.50 -8.07 14.10
N LYS A 280 -1.54 -7.63 14.83
CA LYS A 280 -2.78 -7.10 14.23
C LYS A 280 -2.57 -5.87 13.33
N TRP A 281 -1.39 -5.31 13.32
CA TRP A 281 -1.01 -4.16 12.51
C TRP A 281 -0.29 -4.55 11.22
N ASP A 282 0.15 -5.82 11.10
CA ASP A 282 0.89 -6.30 9.95
C ASP A 282 -0.01 -7.09 9.00
N ASN A 283 0.16 -6.86 7.71
CA ASN A 283 -0.43 -7.69 6.69
C ASN A 283 0.36 -9.00 6.56
N VAL A 284 -0.32 -10.02 6.12
CA VAL A 284 0.27 -11.32 5.80
C VAL A 284 -0.28 -11.83 4.48
N ASP A 285 0.57 -12.43 3.69
CA ASP A 285 0.20 -13.02 2.42
C ASP A 285 -0.39 -14.41 2.67
N VAL A 286 -1.52 -14.69 2.00
CA VAL A 286 -2.25 -15.95 2.18
C VAL A 286 -2.13 -16.81 0.94
N ASN A 287 -1.80 -18.07 1.21
CA ASN A 287 -1.52 -19.08 0.21
C ASN A 287 -2.49 -20.27 0.32
N PHE A 288 -2.82 -20.87 -0.80
CA PHE A 288 -3.62 -22.08 -0.88
C PHE A 288 -2.89 -23.15 -1.67
N GLY A 289 -2.71 -24.33 -1.04
CA GLY A 289 -2.05 -25.46 -1.67
C GLY A 289 -3.05 -26.45 -2.25
N PHE A 290 -2.76 -26.91 -3.47
CA PHE A 290 -3.46 -27.94 -4.21
C PHE A 290 -2.75 -29.31 -4.05
N VAL A 291 -1.62 -29.29 -3.38
CA VAL A 291 -0.80 -30.44 -3.02
C VAL A 291 -0.40 -30.32 -1.57
N ASP A 292 -0.55 -31.39 -0.80
CA ASP A 292 0.01 -31.47 0.55
C ASP A 292 1.44 -32.01 0.46
N TYR A 293 2.40 -31.14 0.69
CA TYR A 293 3.82 -31.48 0.65
C TYR A 293 4.28 -32.27 1.87
N THR A 294 3.54 -32.26 2.97
CA THR A 294 3.90 -33.08 4.16
C THR A 294 3.83 -34.57 3.87
N ALA A 295 2.99 -34.98 2.91
CA ALA A 295 2.91 -36.36 2.44
C ALA A 295 3.99 -36.74 1.41
N LYS A 296 4.69 -35.74 0.83
CA LYS A 296 5.66 -35.94 -0.27
C LYS A 296 7.10 -35.67 0.12
N ILE A 297 7.34 -34.76 1.05
CA ILE A 297 8.68 -34.34 1.45
C ILE A 297 9.08 -35.02 2.75
N VAL A 298 10.20 -35.75 2.72
CA VAL A 298 10.88 -36.19 3.94
C VAL A 298 11.61 -34.98 4.53
N PRO A 299 11.23 -34.52 5.73
CA PRO A 299 11.84 -33.33 6.34
C PRO A 299 13.35 -33.50 6.54
N ARG A 300 14.10 -32.42 6.32
CA ARG A 300 15.56 -32.44 6.46
C ARG A 300 16.04 -31.29 7.33
N TRP A 301 17.03 -31.55 8.17
CA TRP A 301 17.76 -30.57 8.98
C TRP A 301 19.12 -30.20 8.38
N GLN A 302 19.55 -30.93 7.35
CA GLN A 302 20.82 -30.73 6.66
C GLN A 302 20.75 -31.35 5.27
N PRO A 303 21.66 -30.96 4.37
CA PRO A 303 21.79 -31.56 3.05
C PRO A 303 21.92 -33.10 3.15
N GLN A 304 21.51 -33.80 2.11
CA GLN A 304 21.66 -35.26 2.05
C GLN A 304 23.13 -35.68 2.15
N GLN A 305 23.35 -36.88 2.64
CA GLN A 305 24.68 -37.47 2.72
C GLN A 305 25.34 -37.51 1.33
N GLY A 306 26.62 -37.12 1.27
CA GLY A 306 27.37 -37.05 0.02
C GLY A 306 27.15 -35.77 -0.81
N TYR A 307 26.31 -34.83 -0.34
CA TYR A 307 26.20 -33.53 -1.01
C TYR A 307 27.54 -32.79 -0.96
N THR A 308 28.06 -32.44 -2.14
CA THR A 308 29.22 -31.58 -2.31
C THR A 308 28.76 -30.40 -3.14
N PRO A 309 28.83 -29.15 -2.62
CA PRO A 309 28.52 -27.95 -3.41
C PRO A 309 29.41 -27.91 -4.66
N ALA A 310 28.87 -27.37 -5.74
CA ALA A 310 29.68 -26.99 -6.89
C ALA A 310 30.76 -26.00 -6.43
N ALA A 311 31.94 -26.02 -7.06
CA ALA A 311 33.07 -25.17 -6.67
C ALA A 311 32.60 -23.73 -6.43
N GLU A 312 32.95 -23.14 -5.28
CA GLU A 312 32.51 -21.81 -4.88
C GLU A 312 32.74 -20.77 -5.98
N PRO A 313 31.76 -19.93 -6.29
CA PRO A 313 31.98 -18.85 -7.21
C PRO A 313 33.01 -17.88 -6.63
N SER A 314 34.06 -17.55 -7.35
CA SER A 314 35.10 -16.56 -6.99
C SER A 314 34.55 -15.11 -6.87
N TYR A 315 33.25 -14.95 -6.72
CA TYR A 315 32.52 -13.69 -6.78
C TYR A 315 32.62 -12.87 -5.47
N GLN A 316 32.75 -13.52 -4.32
CA GLN A 316 32.76 -12.82 -3.02
C GLN A 316 34.04 -12.02 -2.73
N ASP A 317 35.16 -12.36 -3.37
CA ASP A 317 36.47 -11.83 -2.97
C ASP A 317 36.95 -10.58 -3.72
N LYS A 318 36.24 -10.04 -4.72
CA LYS A 318 36.78 -9.02 -5.63
C LYS A 318 36.03 -7.70 -5.76
N VAL A 319 34.86 -7.53 -5.15
CA VAL A 319 34.15 -6.24 -5.22
C VAL A 319 33.98 -5.69 -3.79
N PRO A 320 34.59 -4.54 -3.46
CA PRO A 320 34.34 -3.89 -2.17
C PRO A 320 32.83 -3.69 -1.98
N MET A 321 32.28 -4.26 -0.90
CA MET A 321 30.86 -4.13 -0.61
C MET A 321 30.52 -2.68 -0.32
N LYS A 322 29.73 -2.07 -1.20
CA LYS A 322 29.13 -0.75 -0.94
C LYS A 322 27.96 -0.94 0.02
N ASN A 323 28.11 -0.39 1.21
CA ASN A 323 27.06 -0.31 2.22
C ASN A 323 26.92 1.11 2.74
N GLY A 324 25.69 1.51 3.08
CA GLY A 324 25.43 2.84 3.61
C GLY A 324 25.40 3.94 2.56
N TRP A 325 25.67 5.16 2.99
CA TRP A 325 25.59 6.34 2.15
C TRP A 325 26.77 6.45 1.19
N VAL A 326 26.47 6.62 -0.10
CA VAL A 326 27.45 6.83 -1.17
C VAL A 326 27.05 8.04 -2.02
N THR A 327 28.02 8.86 -2.39
CA THR A 327 27.81 9.98 -3.33
C THR A 327 28.49 9.63 -4.65
N GLU A 328 27.72 9.60 -5.74
CA GLU A 328 28.18 9.34 -7.10
C GLU A 328 27.58 10.43 -8.00
N ASP A 329 28.38 11.05 -8.85
CA ASP A 329 27.97 12.09 -9.80
C ASP A 329 27.08 13.19 -9.17
N SER A 330 27.50 13.73 -8.03
CA SER A 330 26.77 14.74 -7.25
C SER A 330 25.39 14.29 -6.72
N ARG A 331 25.06 13.03 -6.84
CA ARG A 331 23.83 12.42 -6.32
C ARG A 331 24.15 11.53 -5.12
N LYS A 332 23.25 11.50 -4.16
CA LYS A 332 23.39 10.68 -2.96
C LYS A 332 22.55 9.42 -3.10
N TYR A 333 23.14 8.28 -2.76
CA TYR A 333 22.53 6.96 -2.79
C TYR A 333 22.71 6.29 -1.43
N TYR A 334 21.89 5.32 -1.14
CA TYR A 334 22.11 4.40 -0.04
C TYR A 334 22.22 2.99 -0.60
N TYR A 335 23.26 2.29 -0.21
CA TYR A 335 23.50 0.92 -0.65
C TYR A 335 23.31 -0.05 0.51
N GLU A 336 22.73 -1.18 0.20
CA GLU A 336 22.69 -2.35 1.05
C GLU A 336 23.27 -3.51 0.21
N ASN A 337 24.43 -4.00 0.63
CA ASN A 337 25.14 -5.10 -0.01
C ASN A 337 25.30 -4.93 -1.54
N ASN A 338 25.90 -3.82 -1.94
CA ASN A 338 26.10 -3.42 -3.34
C ASN A 338 24.84 -3.06 -4.14
N VAL A 339 23.64 -3.17 -3.55
CA VAL A 339 22.39 -2.82 -4.23
C VAL A 339 21.95 -1.41 -3.83
N LYS A 340 21.62 -0.59 -4.81
CA LYS A 340 21.05 0.74 -4.56
C LYS A 340 19.65 0.59 -3.97
N VAL A 341 19.42 1.16 -2.81
CA VAL A 341 18.07 1.26 -2.24
C VAL A 341 17.22 2.14 -3.15
N THR A 342 15.97 1.73 -3.38
CA THR A 342 14.96 2.48 -4.12
C THR A 342 13.68 2.58 -3.28
N GLY A 343 12.81 3.55 -3.59
CA GLY A 343 11.57 3.76 -2.84
C GLY A 343 11.80 4.40 -1.46
N TRP A 344 10.89 4.13 -0.53
CA TRP A 344 10.99 4.60 0.85
C TRP A 344 11.94 3.74 1.67
N LYS A 345 12.78 4.37 2.47
CA LYS A 345 13.67 3.69 3.41
C LYS A 345 13.82 4.47 4.70
N ARG A 346 13.76 3.77 5.82
CA ARG A 346 14.12 4.32 7.12
C ARG A 346 15.59 4.03 7.42
N ILE A 347 16.36 5.07 7.72
CA ILE A 347 17.78 5.00 8.01
C ILE A 347 18.02 5.87 9.24
N ASP A 348 18.57 5.31 10.30
CA ASP A 348 18.84 6.00 11.58
C ASP A 348 17.63 6.80 12.09
N GLY A 349 16.45 6.15 12.09
CA GLY A 349 15.20 6.75 12.56
C GLY A 349 14.57 7.80 11.62
N LYS A 350 15.21 8.16 10.50
CA LYS A 350 14.74 9.14 9.51
C LYS A 350 14.25 8.46 8.25
N CYS A 351 13.17 8.95 7.65
CA CYS A 351 12.63 8.41 6.41
C CYS A 351 13.17 9.18 5.20
N TYR A 352 13.63 8.44 4.20
CA TYR A 352 14.16 8.94 2.94
C TYR A 352 13.39 8.33 1.78
N TYR A 353 13.45 8.98 0.62
CA TYR A 353 12.93 8.40 -0.62
C TYR A 353 13.99 8.41 -1.71
N PHE A 354 14.19 7.25 -2.31
CA PHE A 354 15.13 7.03 -3.39
C PHE A 354 14.38 6.80 -4.70
N SER A 355 14.87 7.37 -5.78
CA SER A 355 14.30 7.22 -7.11
C SER A 355 14.23 5.74 -7.52
N ARG A 356 13.04 5.27 -7.90
CA ARG A 356 12.88 3.91 -8.41
C ARG A 356 13.63 3.66 -9.71
N ALA A 357 13.82 4.71 -10.50
CA ALA A 357 14.49 4.59 -11.78
C ALA A 357 16.01 4.42 -11.67
N ASN A 358 16.65 5.01 -10.63
CA ASN A 358 18.11 5.05 -10.55
C ASN A 358 18.67 5.06 -9.13
N GLY A 359 17.85 4.91 -8.09
CA GLY A 359 18.28 4.90 -6.70
C GLY A 359 18.74 6.25 -6.13
N ALA A 360 18.66 7.35 -6.87
CA ALA A 360 19.10 8.65 -6.37
C ALA A 360 18.16 9.20 -5.29
N MET A 361 18.72 9.67 -4.17
CA MET A 361 17.96 10.25 -3.06
C MET A 361 17.21 11.52 -3.49
N TYR A 362 15.92 11.59 -3.17
CA TYR A 362 15.15 12.83 -3.33
C TYR A 362 15.55 13.81 -2.23
N ARG A 363 15.79 15.06 -2.61
CA ARG A 363 16.07 16.17 -1.68
C ARG A 363 15.43 17.45 -2.17
N ASN A 364 14.95 18.29 -1.25
CA ASN A 364 14.24 19.54 -1.53
C ASN A 364 13.14 19.36 -2.60
N LYS A 365 12.37 18.30 -2.49
CA LYS A 365 11.43 17.87 -3.55
C LYS A 365 10.13 17.31 -2.99
N LEU A 366 9.02 17.67 -3.64
CA LEU A 366 7.73 17.03 -3.44
C LEU A 366 7.70 15.67 -4.16
N ARG A 367 7.27 14.65 -3.44
CA ARG A 367 6.98 13.34 -4.00
C ARG A 367 5.48 13.11 -3.93
N LYS A 368 4.82 12.98 -5.08
CA LYS A 368 3.39 12.72 -5.20
C LYS A 368 3.16 11.25 -5.53
N SER A 369 2.22 10.62 -4.84
CA SER A 369 1.60 9.35 -5.20
C SER A 369 0.18 9.60 -5.72
N ALA A 370 -0.60 8.55 -5.99
CA ALA A 370 -1.98 8.68 -6.45
C ALA A 370 -2.84 9.51 -5.47
N THR A 371 -2.71 9.27 -4.17
CA THR A 371 -3.57 9.85 -3.13
C THR A 371 -2.83 10.74 -2.14
N SER A 372 -1.49 10.78 -2.16
CA SER A 372 -0.68 11.40 -1.11
C SER A 372 0.42 12.28 -1.69
N LEU A 373 0.84 13.28 -0.90
CA LEU A 373 1.96 14.14 -1.22
C LEU A 373 2.90 14.19 -0.02
N PHE A 374 4.20 14.02 -0.26
CA PHE A 374 5.26 14.10 0.75
C PHE A 374 6.28 15.17 0.35
N PHE A 375 7.04 15.65 1.32
CA PHE A 375 8.18 16.53 1.06
C PHE A 375 9.45 15.96 1.69
N LEU A 376 10.49 15.85 0.88
CA LEU A 376 11.84 15.50 1.30
C LEU A 376 12.62 16.83 1.43
N ASP A 377 13.16 17.11 2.59
CA ASP A 377 13.91 18.34 2.86
C ASP A 377 15.25 18.41 2.10
N LYS A 378 16.04 19.43 2.35
CA LYS A 378 17.37 19.60 1.72
C LYS A 378 18.33 18.44 2.03
N ASN A 379 18.12 17.75 3.13
CA ASN A 379 18.91 16.59 3.53
C ASN A 379 18.31 15.26 3.05
N GLY A 380 17.17 15.30 2.35
CA GLY A 380 16.44 14.13 1.88
C GLY A 380 15.53 13.50 2.93
N VAL A 381 15.40 14.10 4.11
CA VAL A 381 14.55 13.56 5.18
C VAL A 381 13.10 13.92 4.93
N ARG A 382 12.20 12.96 5.10
CA ARG A 382 10.76 13.19 5.02
C ARG A 382 10.31 14.14 6.13
N VAL A 383 9.69 15.22 5.71
CA VAL A 383 9.16 16.24 6.60
C VAL A 383 7.86 15.78 7.26
N SER A 384 7.70 16.07 8.56
CA SER A 384 6.47 15.81 9.32
C SER A 384 6.18 16.94 10.32
N ASN A 385 4.91 17.08 10.72
CA ASN A 385 4.39 18.04 11.70
C ASN A 385 4.77 19.50 11.45
N GLN A 386 4.90 19.93 10.20
CA GLN A 386 5.26 21.31 9.90
C GLN A 386 4.72 21.83 8.57
N PHE A 387 4.67 23.16 8.48
CA PHE A 387 4.41 23.85 7.23
C PHE A 387 5.66 23.88 6.35
N VAL A 388 5.46 23.69 5.06
CA VAL A 388 6.49 23.84 4.02
C VAL A 388 5.97 24.76 2.94
N THR A 389 6.82 25.66 2.47
CA THR A 389 6.56 26.47 1.27
C THR A 389 7.49 25.98 0.16
N GLN A 390 6.91 25.52 -0.93
CA GLN A 390 7.65 25.06 -2.11
C GLN A 390 7.07 25.71 -3.36
N SER A 391 7.91 26.37 -4.14
CA SER A 391 7.50 27.09 -5.36
C SER A 391 6.31 28.04 -5.13
N GLY A 392 6.35 28.83 -4.05
CA GLY A 392 5.30 29.78 -3.66
C GLY A 392 4.02 29.17 -3.08
N LYS A 393 3.90 27.86 -3.02
CA LYS A 393 2.74 27.14 -2.51
C LYS A 393 3.02 26.60 -1.11
N LYS A 394 2.06 26.73 -0.21
CA LYS A 394 2.20 26.33 1.19
C LYS A 394 1.42 25.06 1.47
N TYR A 395 2.05 24.12 2.15
CA TYR A 395 1.54 22.82 2.53
C TYR A 395 1.71 22.59 4.03
N TYR A 396 0.99 21.66 4.61
CA TYR A 396 1.29 21.12 5.93
C TYR A 396 1.41 19.61 5.86
N PHE A 397 2.51 19.08 6.33
CA PHE A 397 2.75 17.65 6.43
C PHE A 397 2.46 17.19 7.86
N GLY A 398 1.56 16.24 8.01
CA GLY A 398 1.17 15.66 9.28
C GLY A 398 2.27 14.80 9.92
N TYR A 399 1.96 14.15 11.04
CA TYR A 399 2.93 13.33 11.76
C TYR A 399 3.44 12.13 10.93
N ASN A 400 2.61 11.59 10.05
CA ASN A 400 2.99 10.53 9.10
C ASN A 400 3.72 11.04 7.84
N GLY A 401 4.00 12.36 7.77
CA GLY A 401 4.64 13.00 6.63
C GLY A 401 3.74 13.23 5.42
N MET A 402 2.46 12.84 5.47
CA MET A 402 1.51 13.10 4.38
C MET A 402 1.00 14.53 4.44
N ALA A 403 0.87 15.18 3.29
CA ALA A 403 0.27 16.51 3.20
C ALA A 403 -1.22 16.46 3.57
N TYR A 404 -1.67 17.44 4.33
CA TYR A 404 -3.07 17.56 4.73
C TYR A 404 -3.96 17.95 3.55
N THR A 405 -5.21 17.49 3.60
CA THR A 405 -6.29 17.86 2.69
C THR A 405 -7.55 18.22 3.49
N GLY A 406 -8.43 19.03 2.88
CA GLY A 406 -9.67 19.46 3.52
C GLY A 406 -9.44 20.37 4.73
N MET A 407 -10.41 20.43 5.64
CA MET A 407 -10.32 21.23 6.85
C MET A 407 -9.58 20.45 7.95
N LYS A 408 -8.48 21.02 8.44
CA LYS A 408 -7.63 20.39 9.48
C LYS A 408 -7.34 21.38 10.62
N LYS A 409 -7.32 20.87 11.84
CA LYS A 409 -6.88 21.59 13.03
C LYS A 409 -5.37 21.40 13.21
N ILE A 410 -4.63 22.49 13.33
CA ILE A 410 -3.20 22.49 13.59
C ILE A 410 -2.95 23.43 14.77
N GLY A 411 -2.52 22.89 15.88
CA GLY A 411 -2.52 23.59 17.16
C GLY A 411 -3.94 24.05 17.54
N SER A 412 -4.12 25.33 17.87
CA SER A 412 -5.43 25.92 18.19
C SER A 412 -6.22 26.42 16.97
N ARG A 413 -5.66 26.35 15.75
CA ARG A 413 -6.21 26.98 14.56
C ARG A 413 -6.67 25.97 13.53
N TYR A 414 -7.68 26.32 12.73
CA TYR A 414 -8.17 25.51 11.62
C TYR A 414 -7.71 26.10 10.30
N TYR A 415 -7.34 25.22 9.37
CA TYR A 415 -6.86 25.52 8.03
C TYR A 415 -7.64 24.70 7.00
N TYR A 416 -7.64 25.12 5.75
CA TYR A 416 -8.22 24.34 4.66
C TYR A 416 -7.18 24.12 3.56
N PHE A 417 -6.96 22.87 3.23
CA PHE A 417 -6.05 22.43 2.17
C PHE A 417 -6.85 21.89 1.00
N ASN A 418 -6.46 22.25 -0.22
CA ASN A 418 -7.12 21.80 -1.42
C ASN A 418 -7.02 20.25 -1.54
N PRO A 419 -8.13 19.51 -1.67
CA PRO A 419 -8.09 18.04 -1.73
C PRO A 419 -7.33 17.47 -2.94
N LYS A 420 -7.22 18.22 -4.03
CA LYS A 420 -6.55 17.77 -5.27
C LYS A 420 -5.09 18.21 -5.34
N THR A 421 -4.77 19.41 -4.84
CA THR A 421 -3.42 20.00 -4.94
C THR A 421 -2.67 20.04 -3.63
N PHE A 422 -3.32 19.72 -2.49
CA PHE A 422 -2.79 19.75 -1.12
C PHE A 422 -2.36 21.15 -0.63
N GLU A 423 -2.56 22.18 -1.43
CA GLU A 423 -2.14 23.54 -1.13
C GLU A 423 -3.03 24.19 -0.08
N LEU A 424 -2.43 24.94 0.85
CA LEU A 424 -3.16 25.78 1.79
C LEU A 424 -3.98 26.82 1.02
N ARG A 425 -5.27 26.92 1.33
CA ARG A 425 -6.16 27.94 0.76
C ARG A 425 -6.19 29.15 1.66
N THR A 426 -5.93 30.31 1.09
CA THR A 426 -5.98 31.62 1.74
C THR A 426 -7.04 32.48 1.08
N ASN A 427 -7.61 33.45 1.81
CA ASN A 427 -8.73 34.28 1.34
C ASN A 427 -9.83 33.42 0.69
N TYR A 428 -10.17 32.29 1.33
CA TYR A 428 -10.98 31.25 0.72
C TYR A 428 -12.29 31.05 1.48
N LYS A 429 -13.40 31.14 0.75
CA LYS A 429 -14.74 30.79 1.22
C LYS A 429 -15.00 29.32 0.93
N TYR A 430 -15.28 28.56 1.97
CA TYR A 430 -15.62 27.13 1.90
C TYR A 430 -17.06 26.92 2.32
N ILE A 431 -17.78 26.10 1.60
CA ILE A 431 -19.14 25.66 1.93
C ILE A 431 -19.10 24.14 2.05
N ASP A 432 -19.48 23.62 3.22
CA ASP A 432 -19.53 22.17 3.44
C ASP A 432 -20.78 21.53 2.82
N SER A 433 -20.87 20.21 2.86
CA SER A 433 -22.01 19.44 2.33
C SER A 433 -23.36 19.78 2.99
N SER A 434 -23.33 20.31 4.22
CA SER A 434 -24.51 20.76 4.96
C SER A 434 -24.87 22.23 4.68
N GLY A 435 -24.15 22.90 3.76
CA GLY A 435 -24.38 24.30 3.41
C GLY A 435 -23.87 25.30 4.45
N ASN A 436 -23.04 24.88 5.43
CA ASN A 436 -22.38 25.80 6.35
C ASN A 436 -21.24 26.53 5.63
N ILE A 437 -21.13 27.82 5.90
CA ILE A 437 -20.14 28.70 5.26
C ILE A 437 -19.01 28.97 6.26
N TYR A 438 -17.78 28.77 5.80
CA TYR A 438 -16.55 29.08 6.53
C TYR A 438 -15.70 30.04 5.69
N TYR A 439 -14.82 30.77 6.34
CA TYR A 439 -13.83 31.58 5.64
C TYR A 439 -12.45 31.41 6.24
N PHE A 440 -11.47 31.30 5.38
CA PHE A 440 -10.05 31.25 5.72
C PHE A 440 -9.39 32.55 5.28
N ASP A 441 -8.76 33.24 6.20
CA ASP A 441 -8.18 34.57 6.00
C ASP A 441 -6.93 34.55 5.10
N LYS A 442 -6.25 35.69 4.98
CA LYS A 442 -5.01 35.84 4.20
C LYS A 442 -3.87 34.91 4.66
N ASN A 443 -3.90 34.45 5.90
CA ASN A 443 -2.95 33.50 6.47
C ASN A 443 -3.44 32.04 6.38
N GLY A 444 -4.62 31.79 5.80
CA GLY A 444 -5.27 30.48 5.72
C GLY A 444 -5.93 30.04 7.02
N ILE A 445 -6.06 30.93 8.02
CA ILE A 445 -6.65 30.62 9.31
C ILE A 445 -8.16 30.81 9.23
N ARG A 446 -8.93 29.81 9.72
CA ARG A 446 -10.38 29.89 9.77
C ARG A 446 -10.82 31.05 10.69
N VAL A 447 -11.62 31.95 10.13
CA VAL A 447 -12.23 33.03 10.89
C VAL A 447 -13.29 32.47 11.85
N GLN A 448 -13.26 32.93 13.09
CA GLN A 448 -14.22 32.52 14.11
C GLN A 448 -14.49 33.62 15.15
N ASN A 449 -15.66 33.60 15.76
CA ASN A 449 -16.12 34.46 16.86
C ASN A 449 -15.96 35.97 16.58
N LYS A 450 -16.21 36.41 15.33
CA LYS A 450 -16.11 37.83 14.94
C LYS A 450 -16.84 38.16 13.65
N PHE A 451 -17.13 39.46 13.49
CA PHE A 451 -17.44 39.99 12.18
C PHE A 451 -16.20 39.94 11.27
N TYR A 452 -16.42 39.59 10.02
CA TYR A 452 -15.37 39.56 9.00
C TYR A 452 -15.92 40.01 7.66
N SER A 453 -15.21 40.94 7.00
CA SER A 453 -15.61 41.44 5.69
C SER A 453 -14.73 40.89 4.60
N ILE A 454 -15.37 40.47 3.53
CA ILE A 454 -14.74 39.91 2.33
C ILE A 454 -15.06 40.83 1.18
N THR A 455 -14.04 41.24 0.42
CA THR A 455 -14.23 42.03 -0.80
C THR A 455 -14.37 41.08 -2.01
N VAL A 456 -15.46 41.18 -2.72
CA VAL A 456 -15.73 40.46 -3.97
C VAL A 456 -16.02 41.49 -5.06
N GLY A 457 -15.08 41.66 -5.98
CA GLY A 457 -15.10 42.80 -6.92
C GLY A 457 -15.09 44.12 -6.16
N LYS A 458 -16.07 45.00 -6.44
CA LYS A 458 -16.24 46.28 -5.75
C LYS A 458 -17.09 46.19 -4.47
N GLN A 459 -17.63 45.03 -4.14
CA GLN A 459 -18.56 44.87 -3.01
C GLN A 459 -17.85 44.36 -1.76
N LYS A 460 -18.13 45.01 -0.62
CA LYS A 460 -17.70 44.55 0.71
C LYS A 460 -18.84 43.79 1.36
N LEU A 461 -18.68 42.47 1.48
CA LEU A 461 -19.65 41.54 2.08
C LEU A 461 -19.23 41.22 3.51
N THR A 462 -20.08 41.53 4.50
CA THR A 462 -19.77 41.30 5.92
C THR A 462 -20.55 40.11 6.44
N TYR A 463 -19.85 39.22 7.13
CA TYR A 463 -20.36 38.01 7.80
C TYR A 463 -20.11 38.11 9.29
N TYR A 464 -20.78 37.29 10.09
CA TYR A 464 -20.36 36.96 11.44
C TYR A 464 -20.12 35.48 11.52
N PHE A 465 -18.94 35.08 11.94
CA PHE A 465 -18.59 33.69 12.16
C PHE A 465 -18.69 33.35 13.65
N ASP A 466 -19.38 32.29 13.98
CA ASP A 466 -19.54 31.81 15.37
C ASP A 466 -18.22 31.24 15.94
N ARG A 467 -18.27 30.72 17.16
CA ARG A 467 -17.13 30.06 17.81
C ARG A 467 -16.61 28.83 17.04
N ASN A 468 -17.48 28.19 16.25
CA ASN A 468 -17.15 27.05 15.41
C ASN A 468 -16.75 27.48 13.99
N GLY A 469 -16.63 28.77 13.72
CA GLY A 469 -16.30 29.33 12.41
C GLY A 469 -17.41 29.22 11.37
N LYS A 470 -18.65 28.90 11.75
CA LYS A 470 -19.80 28.89 10.84
C LYS A 470 -20.37 30.29 10.71
N ALA A 471 -20.61 30.73 9.47
CA ALA A 471 -21.28 31.99 9.23
C ALA A 471 -22.74 31.92 9.70
N TYR A 472 -23.19 32.96 10.40
CA TYR A 472 -24.59 33.07 10.79
C TYR A 472 -25.51 33.19 9.58
N LYS A 473 -26.71 32.67 9.72
CA LYS A 473 -27.84 32.81 8.79
C LYS A 473 -29.09 33.15 9.60
N GLY A 474 -29.96 34.01 9.06
CA GLY A 474 -31.17 34.44 9.76
C GLY A 474 -30.93 35.54 10.80
N TRP A 475 -31.80 35.62 11.78
CA TRP A 475 -31.75 36.63 12.84
C TRP A 475 -30.83 36.19 13.96
N HIS A 476 -29.97 37.11 14.41
CA HIS A 476 -29.06 36.88 15.54
C HIS A 476 -28.90 38.18 16.36
N THR A 477 -28.81 38.03 17.68
CA THR A 477 -28.46 39.10 18.61
C THR A 477 -26.98 38.92 18.99
N ILE A 478 -26.16 39.94 18.71
CA ILE A 478 -24.72 39.93 18.97
C ILE A 478 -24.42 41.18 19.81
N LYS A 479 -23.91 40.95 21.04
CA LYS A 479 -23.62 42.05 21.99
C LYS A 479 -24.81 43.02 22.16
N GLY A 480 -26.01 42.48 22.34
CA GLY A 480 -27.25 43.23 22.57
C GLY A 480 -27.85 43.89 21.32
N LYS A 481 -27.20 43.83 20.15
CA LYS A 481 -27.68 44.40 18.89
C LYS A 481 -28.22 43.33 17.95
N LYS A 482 -29.35 43.60 17.29
CA LYS A 482 -30.07 42.67 16.42
C LYS A 482 -29.60 42.80 14.99
N TYR A 483 -29.23 41.68 14.35
CA TYR A 483 -28.72 41.60 12.98
C TYR A 483 -29.51 40.55 12.19
N TYR A 484 -29.51 40.69 10.86
CA TYR A 484 -30.01 39.67 9.97
C TYR A 484 -28.92 39.32 8.94
N PHE A 485 -28.72 38.01 8.79
CA PHE A 485 -27.81 37.44 7.79
C PHE A 485 -28.64 36.68 6.76
N TYR A 486 -28.44 36.92 5.49
CA TYR A 486 -29.28 36.35 4.46
C TYR A 486 -29.29 34.82 4.54
N ASN A 487 -30.51 34.25 4.50
CA ASN A 487 -30.73 32.80 4.41
C ASN A 487 -30.48 32.29 2.99
N GLY A 488 -30.49 30.96 2.83
CA GLY A 488 -30.42 30.29 1.53
C GLY A 488 -29.00 29.92 1.13
N THR A 489 -28.82 29.61 -0.15
CA THR A 489 -27.59 29.04 -0.72
C THR A 489 -26.88 29.95 -1.72
N GLY A 490 -27.50 31.05 -2.13
CA GLY A 490 -26.94 31.93 -3.17
C GLY A 490 -25.73 32.78 -2.72
N ALA A 491 -25.31 33.68 -3.58
CA ALA A 491 -24.13 34.54 -3.38
C ALA A 491 -24.20 35.40 -2.10
N LYS A 492 -25.41 35.79 -1.68
CA LYS A 492 -25.63 36.59 -0.45
C LYS A 492 -25.81 35.74 0.81
N ALA A 493 -25.83 34.39 0.72
CA ALA A 493 -26.00 33.52 1.89
C ALA A 493 -25.00 33.86 3.00
N GLY A 494 -25.48 34.07 4.22
CA GLY A 494 -24.68 34.44 5.38
C GLY A 494 -24.16 35.88 5.39
N VAL A 495 -24.42 36.69 4.35
CA VAL A 495 -24.03 38.11 4.30
C VAL A 495 -24.94 38.91 5.22
N ARG A 496 -24.39 39.84 6.00
CA ARG A 496 -25.12 40.73 6.87
C ARG A 496 -25.93 41.75 6.04
N ALA A 497 -27.21 41.89 6.33
CA ALA A 497 -28.02 42.98 5.81
C ALA A 497 -27.52 44.32 6.38
N GLN A 498 -27.29 45.32 5.54
CA GLN A 498 -26.85 46.62 5.94
C GLN A 498 -27.33 47.69 4.96
N SER A 499 -27.59 48.92 5.43
CA SER A 499 -28.10 50.05 4.62
C SER A 499 -29.28 49.65 3.74
N ILE A 500 -30.23 48.90 4.29
CA ILE A 500 -31.37 48.33 3.54
C ILE A 500 -32.61 48.19 4.41
N LYS A 501 -33.78 48.20 3.76
CA LYS A 501 -35.06 47.77 4.36
C LYS A 501 -35.41 46.41 3.79
N LEU A 502 -35.76 45.44 4.65
CA LEU A 502 -36.21 44.10 4.27
C LEU A 502 -37.63 43.88 4.78
N THR A 503 -38.51 43.46 3.89
CA THR A 503 -39.90 43.09 4.25
C THR A 503 -40.00 41.55 4.31
N SER A 504 -40.48 41.04 5.42
CA SER A 504 -40.76 39.61 5.60
C SER A 504 -42.05 39.18 4.93
N LYS A 505 -42.29 37.86 4.80
CA LYS A 505 -43.57 37.32 4.31
C LYS A 505 -44.78 37.78 5.16
N ASN A 506 -44.58 38.07 6.43
CA ASN A 506 -45.62 38.53 7.34
C ASN A 506 -45.75 40.08 7.37
N ARG A 507 -45.29 40.76 6.30
CA ARG A 507 -45.35 42.22 6.11
C ARG A 507 -44.63 43.02 7.19
N ILE A 508 -43.63 42.42 7.91
CA ILE A 508 -42.80 43.17 8.86
C ILE A 508 -41.61 43.77 8.10
N VAL A 509 -41.51 45.06 8.12
CA VAL A 509 -40.39 45.85 7.58
C VAL A 509 -39.33 45.98 8.65
N SER A 510 -38.09 45.56 8.32
CA SER A 510 -36.91 45.73 9.19
C SER A 510 -35.92 46.70 8.52
N VAL A 511 -35.50 47.70 9.23
CA VAL A 511 -34.59 48.75 8.77
C VAL A 511 -33.19 48.50 9.35
N PHE A 512 -32.19 48.39 8.47
CA PHE A 512 -30.80 48.16 8.86
C PHE A 512 -29.94 49.38 8.55
N ASN A 513 -29.16 49.82 9.52
CA ASN A 513 -28.20 50.90 9.35
C ASN A 513 -26.92 50.43 8.61
N LYS A 514 -25.97 51.35 8.41
CA LYS A 514 -24.67 51.05 7.76
C LYS A 514 -23.85 49.97 8.45
N ASP A 515 -24.04 49.82 9.76
CA ASP A 515 -23.36 48.82 10.57
C ASP A 515 -24.15 47.51 10.65
N GLY A 516 -25.26 47.42 9.90
CA GLY A 516 -26.13 46.24 9.81
C GLY A 516 -26.97 45.98 11.06
N VAL A 517 -27.05 46.92 11.97
CA VAL A 517 -27.92 46.82 13.15
C VAL A 517 -29.37 47.11 12.71
N CYS A 518 -30.29 46.24 13.09
CA CYS A 518 -31.71 46.47 12.94
C CYS A 518 -32.13 47.57 13.93
N THR A 519 -32.46 48.73 13.41
CA THR A 519 -32.81 49.94 14.21
C THR A 519 -34.30 50.09 14.41
N LYS A 520 -35.14 49.56 13.52
CA LYS A 520 -36.58 49.67 13.57
C LYS A 520 -37.23 48.44 12.90
N GLN A 521 -38.32 47.98 13.49
CA GLN A 521 -39.24 47.03 12.88
C GLN A 521 -40.69 47.54 13.00
N TYR A 522 -41.45 47.44 11.91
CA TYR A 522 -42.87 47.81 11.89
C TYR A 522 -43.62 46.95 10.88
N LYS A 523 -44.95 46.88 11.04
CA LYS A 523 -45.82 46.19 10.09
C LYS A 523 -46.11 47.11 8.89
N ALA A 524 -45.96 46.58 7.67
CA ALA A 524 -46.27 47.33 6.45
C ALA A 524 -47.78 47.36 6.19
#